data_6b8acaeae0f358d901d09fc1f8858d4f
#
_entry.id   6b8acaeae0f358d901d09fc1f8858d4f
#
_cell.length_a   1.000
_cell.length_b   1.000
_cell.length_c   1.000
_cell.angle_alpha   90.00
_cell.angle_beta   90.00
_cell.angle_gamma   90.00
#
_symmetry.space_group_name_H-M   'P 1'
#
loop_
_entity.id
_entity.type
_entity.pdbx_description
1 polymer ?
#
loop_
_entity_poly.entity_id
_entity_poly.type
_entity_poly.pdbx_seq_one_letter_code
_entity_poly.pdbx_strand_id
1 'polypeptide(L)'
;MAEILLMRHAKSKHPPGMADRDRPLTQRGERSALAIGGAIASFEAAPDLILTSPARRAADTATLTRDGGGWSSPIVSVEELYGAGVTTVLGALAAHTSAGRILAVGHEPTWSATVSTIIGGGTIHMVTAAVACVESHLPVGLGSGWLRWMLHPRLLTDTT
;
A
#
# COMPACT_ATOMS: atom_id res chain seq x y z
N MET A 1 -10.65 -13.07 10.56
CA MET A 1 -9.32 -12.70 10.05
C MET A 1 -9.46 -11.54 9.07
N ALA A 2 -8.45 -10.73 8.92
CA ALA A 2 -8.41 -9.66 7.94
C ALA A 2 -7.28 -9.91 6.95
N GLU A 3 -7.51 -9.60 5.69
CA GLU A 3 -6.48 -9.61 4.65
C GLU A 3 -6.07 -8.18 4.32
N ILE A 4 -4.78 -7.91 4.46
CA ILE A 4 -4.24 -6.56 4.37
C ILE A 4 -3.14 -6.53 3.31
N LEU A 5 -3.35 -5.70 2.29
CA LEU A 5 -2.37 -5.40 1.27
C LEU A 5 -1.70 -4.07 1.64
N LEU A 6 -0.43 -4.11 1.99
CA LEU A 6 0.35 -2.91 2.30
C LEU A 6 1.19 -2.55 1.08
N MET A 7 0.93 -1.39 0.48
CA MET A 7 1.58 -0.94 -0.74
C MET A 7 2.34 0.36 -0.49
N ARG A 8 3.63 0.37 -0.81
CA ARG A 8 4.40 1.61 -0.85
C ARG A 8 3.98 2.44 -2.06
N HIS A 9 3.84 3.76 -1.91
CA HIS A 9 3.56 4.63 -3.05
C HIS A 9 4.57 4.42 -4.19
N ALA A 10 4.14 4.64 -5.41
CA ALA A 10 4.94 4.49 -6.62
C ALA A 10 5.99 5.63 -6.75
N LYS A 11 6.88 5.51 -7.73
CA LYS A 11 7.98 6.46 -7.95
C LYS A 11 7.44 7.87 -8.14
N SER A 12 7.95 8.82 -7.35
CA SER A 12 7.55 10.22 -7.35
C SER A 12 8.68 11.16 -7.76
N LYS A 13 8.30 12.34 -8.26
CA LYS A 13 9.21 13.44 -8.59
C LYS A 13 9.60 14.21 -7.35
N HIS A 14 10.75 14.91 -7.41
CA HIS A 14 11.24 15.84 -6.38
C HIS A 14 11.48 17.21 -6.98
N PRO A 15 10.46 17.95 -7.47
CA PRO A 15 10.69 19.26 -8.06
C PRO A 15 11.20 20.24 -7.02
N PRO A 16 12.19 21.09 -7.36
CA PRO A 16 12.68 22.11 -6.43
C PRO A 16 11.55 23.05 -5.98
N GLY A 17 11.51 23.37 -4.68
CA GLY A 17 10.54 24.30 -4.12
C GLY A 17 9.12 23.76 -3.94
N MET A 18 8.85 22.52 -4.33
CA MET A 18 7.55 21.89 -4.11
C MET A 18 7.48 21.31 -2.69
N ALA A 19 6.34 21.50 -2.02
CA ALA A 19 6.09 20.85 -0.73
C ALA A 19 6.09 19.33 -0.90
N ASP A 20 6.64 18.60 0.10
CA ASP A 20 6.71 17.14 0.06
C ASP A 20 5.34 16.48 -0.22
N ARG A 21 4.30 17.00 0.42
CA ARG A 21 2.93 16.50 0.29
C ARG A 21 2.38 16.57 -1.13
N ASP A 22 2.84 17.52 -1.93
CA ASP A 22 2.32 17.80 -3.28
C ASP A 22 3.10 17.11 -4.40
N ARG A 23 4.15 16.37 -4.06
CA ARG A 23 5.01 15.68 -5.03
C ARG A 23 4.22 14.67 -5.87
N PRO A 24 4.18 14.83 -7.21
CA PRO A 24 3.46 13.93 -8.10
C PRO A 24 4.27 12.68 -8.42
N LEU A 25 3.60 11.67 -8.97
CA LEU A 25 4.26 10.50 -9.54
C LEU A 25 5.05 10.85 -10.80
N THR A 26 6.07 10.04 -11.09
CA THR A 26 6.69 9.99 -12.42
C THR A 26 5.81 9.17 -13.36
N GLN A 27 6.02 9.26 -14.68
CA GLN A 27 5.36 8.37 -15.65
C GLN A 27 5.61 6.89 -15.35
N ARG A 28 6.84 6.55 -14.97
CA ARG A 28 7.19 5.19 -14.54
C ARG A 28 6.38 4.78 -13.30
N GLY A 29 6.22 5.68 -12.34
CA GLY A 29 5.41 5.43 -11.14
C GLY A 29 3.95 5.18 -11.49
N GLU A 30 3.37 5.96 -12.39
CA GLU A 30 2.00 5.77 -12.85
C GLU A 30 1.80 4.41 -13.52
N ARG A 31 2.73 4.03 -14.42
CA ARG A 31 2.69 2.70 -15.07
C ARG A 31 2.83 1.56 -14.07
N SER A 32 3.71 1.70 -13.08
CA SER A 32 3.90 0.69 -12.03
C SER A 32 2.62 0.51 -11.21
N ALA A 33 1.96 1.58 -10.80
CA ALA A 33 0.72 1.50 -10.02
C ALA A 33 -0.40 0.80 -10.79
N LEU A 34 -0.59 1.16 -12.07
CA LEU A 34 -1.55 0.49 -12.96
C LEU A 34 -1.24 -1.00 -13.12
N ALA A 35 0.03 -1.34 -13.36
CA ALA A 35 0.47 -2.73 -13.55
C ALA A 35 0.27 -3.59 -12.28
N ILE A 36 0.54 -3.04 -11.10
CA ILE A 36 0.29 -3.71 -9.83
C ILE A 36 -1.20 -4.02 -9.66
N GLY A 37 -2.07 -3.06 -9.93
CA GLY A 37 -3.52 -3.28 -9.85
C GLY A 37 -3.99 -4.40 -10.79
N GLY A 38 -3.55 -4.38 -12.03
CA GLY A 38 -3.86 -5.42 -13.02
C GLY A 38 -3.33 -6.79 -12.62
N ALA A 39 -2.11 -6.84 -12.09
CA ALA A 39 -1.53 -8.11 -11.62
C ALA A 39 -2.32 -8.69 -10.45
N ILE A 40 -2.63 -7.89 -9.43
CA ILE A 40 -3.43 -8.36 -8.29
C ILE A 40 -4.78 -8.89 -8.77
N ALA A 41 -5.47 -8.16 -9.65
CA ALA A 41 -6.77 -8.57 -10.17
C ALA A 41 -6.75 -9.89 -10.94
N SER A 42 -5.59 -10.33 -11.42
CA SER A 42 -5.45 -11.59 -12.14
C SER A 42 -5.47 -12.84 -11.24
N PHE A 43 -5.21 -12.68 -9.93
CA PHE A 43 -5.12 -13.82 -9.00
C PHE A 43 -5.80 -13.60 -7.64
N GLU A 44 -6.28 -12.41 -7.37
CA GLU A 44 -6.96 -12.06 -6.10
C GLU A 44 -8.25 -11.28 -6.36
N ALA A 45 -9.14 -11.33 -5.38
CA ALA A 45 -10.34 -10.49 -5.40
C ALA A 45 -10.00 -9.00 -5.17
N ALA A 46 -10.90 -8.12 -5.60
CA ALA A 46 -10.78 -6.69 -5.31
C ALA A 46 -10.74 -6.44 -3.79
N PRO A 47 -9.98 -5.43 -3.32
CA PRO A 47 -10.11 -4.98 -1.93
C PRO A 47 -11.51 -4.40 -1.70
N ASP A 48 -12.04 -4.63 -0.50
CA ASP A 48 -13.31 -4.03 -0.09
C ASP A 48 -13.16 -2.52 0.17
N LEU A 49 -11.96 -2.12 0.58
CA LEU A 49 -11.62 -0.74 0.94
C LEU A 49 -10.18 -0.44 0.60
N ILE A 50 -9.93 0.77 0.11
CA ILE A 50 -8.59 1.29 -0.10
C ILE A 50 -8.37 2.47 0.84
N LEU A 51 -7.36 2.37 1.71
CA LEU A 51 -6.89 3.46 2.56
C LEU A 51 -5.66 4.10 1.94
N THR A 52 -5.54 5.41 2.01
CA THR A 52 -4.35 6.10 1.51
C THR A 52 -3.92 7.24 2.42
N SER A 53 -2.60 7.45 2.52
CA SER A 53 -2.07 8.72 2.99
C SER A 53 -2.56 9.85 2.09
N PRO A 54 -2.77 11.06 2.63
CA PRO A 54 -3.20 12.22 1.85
C PRO A 54 -2.09 12.78 0.94
N ALA A 55 -0.83 12.38 1.09
CA ALA A 55 0.24 12.79 0.18
C ALA A 55 -0.13 12.43 -1.27
N ARG A 56 0.06 13.36 -2.19
CA ARG A 56 -0.35 13.21 -3.59
C ARG A 56 0.18 11.92 -4.22
N ARG A 57 1.45 11.58 -4.00
CA ARG A 57 2.06 10.35 -4.51
C ARG A 57 1.37 9.07 -4.03
N ALA A 58 0.86 9.07 -2.80
CA ALA A 58 0.12 7.94 -2.26
C ALA A 58 -1.31 7.89 -2.78
N ALA A 59 -2.01 9.01 -2.78
CA ALA A 59 -3.38 9.12 -3.29
C ALA A 59 -3.47 8.77 -4.78
N ASP A 60 -2.54 9.26 -5.61
CA ASP A 60 -2.46 8.92 -7.02
C ASP A 60 -2.13 7.43 -7.23
N THR A 61 -1.23 6.87 -6.42
CA THR A 61 -0.94 5.42 -6.44
C THR A 61 -2.19 4.61 -6.14
N ALA A 62 -2.95 4.97 -5.11
CA ALA A 62 -4.19 4.28 -4.75
C ALA A 62 -5.22 4.29 -5.88
N THR A 63 -5.43 5.47 -6.49
CA THR A 63 -6.36 5.64 -7.63
C THR A 63 -5.93 4.80 -8.83
N LEU A 64 -4.66 4.89 -9.23
CA LEU A 64 -4.15 4.16 -10.39
C LEU A 64 -4.13 2.64 -10.18
N THR A 65 -3.83 2.19 -8.96
CA THR A 65 -3.88 0.76 -8.62
C THR A 65 -5.31 0.24 -8.70
N ARG A 66 -6.27 0.99 -8.17
CA ARG A 66 -7.70 0.67 -8.32
C ARG A 66 -8.12 0.59 -9.79
N ASP A 67 -7.73 1.59 -10.58
CA ASP A 67 -8.10 1.68 -12.00
C ASP A 67 -7.46 0.54 -12.80
N GLY A 68 -6.18 0.23 -12.54
CA GLY A 68 -5.48 -0.90 -13.16
C GLY A 68 -6.10 -2.25 -12.83
N GLY A 69 -6.64 -2.41 -11.62
CA GLY A 69 -7.38 -3.60 -11.21
C GLY A 69 -8.81 -3.69 -11.75
N GLY A 70 -9.33 -2.60 -12.34
CA GLY A 70 -10.73 -2.52 -12.75
C GLY A 70 -11.70 -2.56 -11.57
N TRP A 71 -11.27 -2.11 -10.40
CA TRP A 71 -12.05 -2.18 -9.16
C TRP A 71 -12.92 -0.93 -8.97
N SER A 72 -14.04 -1.11 -8.27
CA SER A 72 -14.91 -0.02 -7.81
C SER A 72 -14.77 0.27 -6.30
N SER A 73 -13.73 -0.27 -5.67
CA SER A 73 -13.47 -0.12 -4.24
C SER A 73 -13.43 1.34 -3.81
N PRO A 74 -14.08 1.72 -2.72
CA PRO A 74 -13.99 3.09 -2.19
C PRO A 74 -12.57 3.39 -1.73
N ILE A 75 -12.12 4.63 -1.93
CA ILE A 75 -10.84 5.14 -1.45
C ILE A 75 -11.11 6.13 -0.34
N VAL A 76 -10.49 5.90 0.82
CA VAL A 76 -10.56 6.78 1.99
C VAL A 76 -9.17 7.35 2.28
N SER A 77 -9.07 8.68 2.26
CA SER A 77 -7.86 9.37 2.71
C SER A 77 -7.84 9.44 4.23
N VAL A 78 -6.75 8.96 4.82
CA VAL A 78 -6.55 8.93 6.27
C VAL A 78 -5.38 9.86 6.61
N GLU A 79 -5.67 11.00 7.19
CA GLU A 79 -4.68 12.07 7.44
C GLU A 79 -3.51 11.58 8.30
N GLU A 80 -3.77 10.74 9.27
CA GLU A 80 -2.77 10.21 10.19
C GLU A 80 -1.75 9.29 9.53
N LEU A 81 -2.01 8.80 8.31
CA LEU A 81 -1.05 7.97 7.57
C LEU A 81 0.10 8.78 6.96
N TYR A 82 0.01 10.10 6.92
CA TYR A 82 1.11 10.96 6.52
C TYR A 82 2.06 11.18 7.69
N GLY A 83 3.31 10.77 7.53
CA GLY A 83 4.30 10.82 8.61
C GLY A 83 4.05 9.82 9.76
N ALA A 84 3.26 8.80 9.52
CA ALA A 84 2.88 7.81 10.52
C ALA A 84 4.04 6.92 10.97
N GLY A 85 4.02 6.54 12.25
CA GLY A 85 4.76 5.38 12.75
C GLY A 85 3.92 4.11 12.69
N VAL A 86 4.53 2.97 13.01
CA VAL A 86 3.86 1.65 12.95
C VAL A 86 2.59 1.59 13.79
N THR A 87 2.63 2.10 15.01
CA THR A 87 1.46 2.10 15.92
C THR A 87 0.27 2.82 15.30
N THR A 88 0.50 3.97 14.66
CA THR A 88 -0.54 4.75 13.99
C THR A 88 -1.13 3.97 12.80
N VAL A 89 -0.29 3.32 12.00
CA VAL A 89 -0.75 2.50 10.88
C VAL A 89 -1.59 1.32 11.37
N LEU A 90 -1.12 0.61 12.39
CA LEU A 90 -1.88 -0.51 12.99
C LEU A 90 -3.24 -0.04 13.53
N GLY A 91 -3.29 1.13 14.16
CA GLY A 91 -4.53 1.73 14.64
C GLY A 91 -5.51 2.05 13.50
N ALA A 92 -5.01 2.63 12.41
CA ALA A 92 -5.83 2.93 11.24
C ALA A 92 -6.37 1.64 10.58
N LEU A 93 -5.53 0.62 10.46
CA LEU A 93 -5.97 -0.69 9.95
C LEU A 93 -7.04 -1.31 10.86
N ALA A 94 -6.80 -1.33 12.18
CA ALA A 94 -7.73 -1.89 13.15
C ALA A 94 -9.12 -1.23 13.11
N ALA A 95 -9.16 0.08 12.86
CA ALA A 95 -10.41 0.84 12.74
C ALA A 95 -11.24 0.45 11.50
N HIS A 96 -10.67 -0.25 10.53
CA HIS A 96 -11.32 -0.58 9.26
C HIS A 96 -11.42 -2.08 8.97
N THR A 97 -11.07 -2.94 9.92
CA THR A 97 -11.04 -4.41 9.72
C THR A 97 -12.39 -5.05 9.41
N SER A 98 -13.50 -4.35 9.62
CA SER A 98 -14.82 -4.79 9.15
C SER A 98 -14.92 -4.91 7.63
N ALA A 99 -14.01 -4.26 6.88
CA ALA A 99 -13.94 -4.36 5.43
C ALA A 99 -13.47 -5.74 4.93
N GLY A 100 -12.85 -6.56 5.78
CA GLY A 100 -12.36 -7.88 5.38
C GLY A 100 -11.06 -7.85 4.60
N ARG A 101 -11.04 -7.26 3.41
CA ARG A 101 -9.84 -7.06 2.58
C ARG A 101 -9.56 -5.58 2.39
N ILE A 102 -8.39 -5.12 2.84
CA ILE A 102 -7.97 -3.71 2.80
C ILE A 102 -6.70 -3.58 1.97
N LEU A 103 -6.67 -2.62 1.05
CA LEU A 103 -5.42 -2.12 0.47
C LEU A 103 -5.07 -0.80 1.15
N ALA A 104 -3.87 -0.69 1.73
CA ALA A 104 -3.38 0.54 2.35
C ALA A 104 -2.12 1.03 1.62
N VAL A 105 -2.15 2.29 1.17
CA VAL A 105 -1.05 2.91 0.43
C VAL A 105 -0.37 3.98 1.28
N GLY A 106 0.95 3.88 1.41
CA GLY A 106 1.70 4.84 2.22
C GLY A 106 3.21 4.83 1.97
N HIS A 107 3.98 4.96 3.04
CA HIS A 107 5.36 5.43 2.98
C HIS A 107 6.35 4.50 3.69
N GLU A 108 7.60 4.51 3.22
CA GLU A 108 8.73 3.91 3.92
C GLU A 108 9.37 4.90 4.91
N PRO A 109 10.02 4.39 5.97
CA PRO A 109 10.23 2.98 6.29
C PRO A 109 9.05 2.28 6.99
N THR A 110 8.00 3.01 7.28
CA THR A 110 6.90 2.54 8.13
C THR A 110 6.14 1.35 7.54
N TRP A 111 5.92 1.31 6.23
CA TRP A 111 5.20 0.20 5.59
C TRP A 111 5.94 -1.13 5.72
N SER A 112 7.23 -1.17 5.41
CA SER A 112 8.06 -2.37 5.66
C SER A 112 8.07 -2.78 7.13
N ALA A 113 8.20 -1.81 8.04
CA ALA A 113 8.17 -2.06 9.48
C ALA A 113 6.81 -2.59 9.96
N THR A 114 5.72 -2.13 9.36
CA THR A 114 4.37 -2.61 9.69
C THR A 114 4.19 -4.07 9.25
N VAL A 115 4.62 -4.43 8.04
CA VAL A 115 4.61 -5.83 7.59
C VAL A 115 5.42 -6.70 8.56
N SER A 116 6.66 -6.29 8.87
CA SER A 116 7.53 -6.99 9.83
C SER A 116 6.85 -7.18 11.19
N THR A 117 6.18 -6.15 11.69
CA THR A 117 5.46 -6.22 12.97
C THR A 117 4.32 -7.25 12.92
N ILE A 118 3.49 -7.21 11.90
CA ILE A 118 2.34 -8.14 11.77
C ILE A 118 2.81 -9.59 11.71
N ILE A 119 3.90 -9.87 10.96
CA ILE A 119 4.42 -11.24 10.82
C ILE A 119 5.29 -11.71 11.99
N GLY A 120 5.52 -10.87 12.99
CA GLY A 120 6.25 -11.22 14.20
C GLY A 120 7.76 -11.05 14.11
N GLY A 121 8.29 -10.36 13.10
CA GLY A 121 9.71 -10.02 12.96
C GLY A 121 10.28 -10.27 11.57
N GLY A 122 11.59 -10.11 11.46
CA GLY A 122 12.30 -10.16 10.19
C GLY A 122 12.41 -8.79 9.51
N THR A 123 13.33 -8.68 8.56
CA THR A 123 13.56 -7.44 7.81
C THR A 123 12.84 -7.52 6.47
N ILE A 124 11.91 -6.59 6.25
CA ILE A 124 11.20 -6.41 4.99
C ILE A 124 11.72 -5.15 4.31
N HIS A 125 11.95 -5.22 3.02
CA HIS A 125 12.32 -4.06 2.21
C HIS A 125 11.38 -3.93 1.01
N MET A 126 10.56 -2.89 1.03
CA MET A 126 9.61 -2.60 -0.04
C MET A 126 10.14 -1.47 -0.92
N VAL A 127 10.37 -1.76 -2.19
CA VAL A 127 10.66 -0.72 -3.20
C VAL A 127 9.39 0.07 -3.53
N THR A 128 9.51 1.19 -4.23
CA THR A 128 8.34 1.96 -4.68
C THR A 128 7.39 1.08 -5.50
N ALA A 129 6.09 1.20 -5.25
CA ALA A 129 5.00 0.39 -5.80
C ALA A 129 5.01 -1.09 -5.40
N ALA A 130 5.93 -1.56 -4.57
CA ALA A 130 5.84 -2.92 -4.04
C ALA A 130 4.61 -3.06 -3.14
N VAL A 131 4.03 -4.24 -3.14
CA VAL A 131 2.89 -4.59 -2.28
C VAL A 131 3.16 -5.90 -1.56
N ALA A 132 2.85 -5.93 -0.26
CA ALA A 132 2.88 -7.13 0.57
C ALA A 132 1.46 -7.47 1.01
N CYS A 133 1.05 -8.70 0.82
CA CYS A 133 -0.23 -9.20 1.32
C CYS A 133 0.01 -10.01 2.60
N VAL A 134 -0.59 -9.58 3.68
CA VAL A 134 -0.59 -10.29 4.96
C VAL A 134 -2.00 -10.71 5.33
N GLU A 135 -2.11 -11.86 5.96
CA GLU A 135 -3.35 -12.33 6.57
C GLU A 135 -3.16 -12.30 8.08
N SER A 136 -4.09 -11.67 8.80
CA SER A 136 -3.93 -11.38 10.21
C SER A 136 -5.13 -11.81 11.03
N HIS A 137 -4.89 -12.40 12.18
CA HIS A 137 -5.88 -12.48 13.24
C HIS A 137 -6.21 -11.09 13.77
N LEU A 138 -7.36 -10.95 14.39
CA LEU A 138 -7.77 -9.69 15.02
C LEU A 138 -7.58 -9.78 16.54
N PRO A 139 -7.11 -8.72 17.18
CA PRO A 139 -6.74 -7.42 16.61
C PRO A 139 -5.41 -7.49 15.84
N VAL A 140 -5.29 -6.65 14.80
CA VAL A 140 -4.05 -6.54 14.01
C VAL A 140 -2.94 -5.95 14.88
N GLY A 141 -1.81 -6.63 14.97
CA GLY A 141 -0.69 -6.20 15.82
C GLY A 141 0.55 -7.06 15.67
N LEU A 142 1.43 -7.00 16.66
CA LEU A 142 2.68 -7.76 16.68
C LEU A 142 2.42 -9.28 16.64
N GLY A 143 2.96 -9.93 15.60
CA GLY A 143 2.86 -11.38 15.45
C GLY A 143 1.44 -11.90 15.22
N SER A 144 0.53 -11.04 14.78
CA SER A 144 -0.87 -11.41 14.59
C SER A 144 -1.14 -12.17 13.27
N GLY A 145 -0.17 -12.23 12.38
CA GLY A 145 -0.41 -12.80 11.06
C GLY A 145 0.83 -13.33 10.36
N TRP A 146 0.67 -13.62 9.08
CA TRP A 146 1.73 -14.13 8.21
C TRP A 146 1.71 -13.47 6.84
N LEU A 147 2.88 -13.44 6.19
CA LEU A 147 3.01 -12.97 4.82
C LEU A 147 2.47 -14.05 3.86
N ARG A 148 1.51 -13.70 3.04
CA ARG A 148 1.00 -14.56 1.97
C ARG A 148 1.85 -14.46 0.72
N TRP A 149 2.12 -13.24 0.28
CA TRP A 149 2.96 -12.95 -0.89
C TRP A 149 3.46 -11.50 -0.88
N MET A 150 4.51 -11.25 -1.65
CA MET A 150 4.97 -9.91 -2.01
C MET A 150 5.09 -9.81 -3.53
N LEU A 151 4.74 -8.65 -4.07
CA LEU A 151 4.83 -8.37 -5.49
C LEU A 151 5.74 -7.16 -5.72
N HIS A 152 6.75 -7.36 -6.56
CA HIS A 152 7.71 -6.34 -6.95
C HIS A 152 7.35 -5.83 -8.35
N PRO A 153 7.19 -4.49 -8.56
CA PRO A 153 6.73 -3.96 -9.85
C PRO A 153 7.64 -4.29 -11.05
N ARG A 154 8.93 -4.53 -10.81
CA ARG A 154 9.86 -4.96 -11.87
C ARG A 154 9.49 -6.28 -12.54
N LEU A 155 8.72 -7.11 -11.89
CA LEU A 155 8.24 -8.37 -12.48
C LEU A 155 7.14 -8.13 -13.52
N LEU A 156 6.57 -6.93 -13.56
CA LEU A 156 5.37 -6.60 -14.34
C LEU A 156 5.61 -5.57 -15.44
N THR A 157 6.66 -4.75 -15.29
CA THR A 157 6.98 -3.67 -16.22
C THR A 157 8.36 -3.90 -16.81
N ASP A 158 8.48 -3.76 -18.13
CA ASP A 158 9.78 -3.78 -18.77
C ASP A 158 10.67 -2.66 -18.24
N THR A 159 11.92 -3.00 -18.00
CA THR A 159 12.95 -2.09 -17.46
C THR A 159 13.66 -1.28 -18.55
N THR A 160 13.01 -1.05 -19.68
CA THR A 160 13.53 -0.20 -20.75
C THR A 160 13.22 1.26 -20.54
#